data_5d4415eddbe58d4c642673725cecead6
#
_entry.id   5d4415eddbe58d4c642673725cecead6
#
_cell.length_a   1.000
_cell.length_b   1.000
_cell.length_c   1.000
_cell.angle_alpha   90.00
_cell.angle_beta   90.00
_cell.angle_gamma   90.00
#
_symmetry.space_group_name_H-M   'P 1'
#
loop_
_entity.id
_entity.type
_entity.pdbx_description
1 polymer ?
#
loop_
_entity_poly.entity_id
_entity_poly.type
_entity_poly.pdbx_seq_one_letter_code
_entity_poly.pdbx_strand_id
1 'polypeptide(L)'
;MKKTCAKILIMALVLQSVYLTINVTNESAKAATLNLHNPTMVNGVSTWDCVYFGTYWQNDTNGDGVADQNDAKEPIKWRVLQVDGDDVFLMSDKNLDCQKYNNNEVDVTWETCTLRTWLYSNFYRKAFSTEEQNVIKVTTVVNDKNEVYGTSGGNTTKDKIYIPSIKEVTNTNYGFVDYNSRSVTRKAKNTAYTMNCFINQSNVSQYGVWWIRTPGANHQQAAIVDGPGYVFGDSYYSGLSVANEDVGVRPVMHISLSAFDKLEFAGTVSSDGEEIVPTPTPTVTPAAETSSTPTVAPNPTAKATKNPQKETIASALPDKTTNNTLAKSTVKMGKIFNDKGINYKITKLTGKKGKLTLISVKNKKTKKITIPKEIKKYGYKFIITQIGKNVFTKCKKLKKLTIKSRTITKIGKNKFPKKCKIVVPQAMKKKYTRLLKKG
;
A
#
# COMPACT_ATOMS: atom_id res chain seq x y z
N MET A 1 -0.66 -64.85 -2.54
CA MET A 1 -1.32 -63.79 -3.30
C MET A 1 -2.41 -63.04 -2.53
N LYS A 2 -3.42 -63.67 -1.90
CA LYS A 2 -4.54 -62.99 -1.21
C LYS A 2 -4.09 -62.05 -0.04
N LYS A 3 -3.08 -62.44 0.76
CA LYS A 3 -2.58 -61.61 1.88
C LYS A 3 -1.77 -60.37 1.43
N THR A 4 -1.16 -60.41 0.25
CA THR A 4 -0.38 -59.28 -0.30
C THR A 4 -1.28 -58.24 -0.92
N CYS A 5 -2.35 -58.61 -1.62
CA CYS A 5 -3.36 -57.71 -2.16
C CYS A 5 -4.12 -56.95 -1.06
N ALA A 6 -4.45 -57.59 0.07
CA ALA A 6 -5.10 -56.93 1.19
C ALA A 6 -4.22 -55.86 1.84
N LYS A 7 -2.93 -56.08 1.97
CA LYS A 7 -1.98 -55.06 2.51
C LYS A 7 -1.82 -53.88 1.59
N ILE A 8 -1.79 -54.07 0.28
CA ILE A 8 -1.70 -52.96 -0.72
C ILE A 8 -3.00 -52.13 -0.71
N LEU A 9 -4.16 -52.80 -0.60
CA LEU A 9 -5.46 -52.08 -0.55
C LEU A 9 -5.61 -51.24 0.73
N ILE A 10 -5.18 -51.75 1.88
CA ILE A 10 -5.20 -51.02 3.15
C ILE A 10 -4.24 -49.82 3.09
N MET A 11 -3.05 -49.98 2.50
CA MET A 11 -2.08 -48.91 2.36
C MET A 11 -2.55 -47.81 1.41
N ALA A 12 -3.29 -48.15 0.33
CA ALA A 12 -3.91 -47.19 -0.58
C ALA A 12 -5.02 -46.40 0.10
N LEU A 13 -5.87 -47.06 0.91
CA LEU A 13 -6.94 -46.41 1.68
C LEU A 13 -6.40 -45.45 2.77
N VAL A 14 -5.32 -45.82 3.45
CA VAL A 14 -4.64 -44.96 4.44
C VAL A 14 -4.01 -43.75 3.75
N LEU A 15 -3.36 -43.93 2.60
CA LEU A 15 -2.81 -42.82 1.83
C LEU A 15 -3.89 -41.83 1.32
N GLN A 16 -5.04 -42.36 0.86
CA GLN A 16 -6.17 -41.49 0.47
C GLN A 16 -6.78 -40.75 1.66
N SER A 17 -6.92 -41.40 2.83
CA SER A 17 -7.44 -40.70 4.02
C SER A 17 -6.47 -39.64 4.54
N VAL A 18 -5.17 -39.88 4.51
CA VAL A 18 -4.15 -38.87 4.88
C VAL A 18 -4.15 -37.71 3.89
N TYR A 19 -4.27 -37.99 2.59
CA TYR A 19 -4.33 -36.95 1.55
C TYR A 19 -5.59 -36.09 1.70
N LEU A 20 -6.74 -36.70 1.99
CA LEU A 20 -8.00 -35.99 2.22
C LEU A 20 -7.97 -35.14 3.50
N THR A 21 -7.39 -35.65 4.60
CA THR A 21 -7.26 -34.88 5.85
C THR A 21 -6.29 -33.71 5.69
N ILE A 22 -5.15 -33.88 4.99
CA ILE A 22 -4.19 -32.79 4.74
C ILE A 22 -4.85 -31.69 3.88
N ASN A 23 -5.62 -32.04 2.85
CA ASN A 23 -6.31 -31.05 2.03
C ASN A 23 -7.42 -30.33 2.80
N VAL A 24 -8.23 -31.03 3.58
CA VAL A 24 -9.30 -30.43 4.41
C VAL A 24 -8.70 -29.50 5.48
N THR A 25 -7.59 -29.87 6.11
CA THR A 25 -6.94 -29.02 7.11
C THR A 25 -6.28 -27.78 6.47
N ASN A 26 -5.71 -27.91 5.26
CA ASN A 26 -5.16 -26.76 4.54
C ASN A 26 -6.23 -25.80 4.04
N GLU A 27 -7.37 -26.29 3.55
CA GLU A 27 -8.51 -25.44 3.15
C GLU A 27 -9.15 -24.75 4.35
N SER A 28 -9.36 -25.46 5.46
CA SER A 28 -9.88 -24.86 6.69
C SER A 28 -8.93 -23.81 7.30
N ALA A 29 -7.63 -24.03 7.24
CA ALA A 29 -6.63 -23.07 7.72
C ALA A 29 -6.55 -21.81 6.82
N LYS A 30 -6.77 -21.96 5.52
CA LYS A 30 -6.76 -20.85 4.55
C LYS A 30 -8.05 -20.01 4.63
N ALA A 31 -9.19 -20.66 4.85
CA ALA A 31 -10.49 -19.99 5.03
C ALA A 31 -10.57 -19.15 6.34
N ALA A 32 -9.80 -19.50 7.36
CA ALA A 32 -9.84 -18.81 8.66
C ALA A 32 -9.05 -17.49 8.72
N THR A 33 -8.35 -17.08 7.65
CA THR A 33 -7.35 -16.01 7.73
C THR A 33 -7.71 -14.69 7.02
N LEU A 34 -8.75 -14.63 6.20
CA LEU A 34 -9.13 -13.40 5.52
C LEU A 34 -10.33 -12.72 6.18
N ASN A 35 -10.06 -11.98 7.25
CA ASN A 35 -11.06 -11.14 7.91
C ASN A 35 -11.02 -9.74 7.31
N LEU A 36 -11.86 -9.45 6.30
CA LEU A 36 -11.95 -8.16 5.65
C LEU A 36 -12.92 -7.25 6.41
N HIS A 37 -12.56 -5.98 6.54
CA HIS A 37 -13.35 -4.99 7.26
C HIS A 37 -13.82 -3.88 6.33
N ASN A 38 -14.96 -3.29 6.67
CA ASN A 38 -15.42 -2.04 6.07
C ASN A 38 -14.43 -0.92 6.38
N PRO A 39 -14.30 0.10 5.49
CA PRO A 39 -13.44 1.24 5.73
C PRO A 39 -13.74 1.95 7.03
N THR A 40 -12.71 2.47 7.66
CA THR A 40 -12.85 3.33 8.84
C THR A 40 -12.32 4.72 8.53
N MET A 41 -12.94 5.75 9.11
CA MET A 41 -12.46 7.12 9.01
C MET A 41 -12.28 7.69 10.41
N VAL A 42 -11.04 8.07 10.74
CA VAL A 42 -10.68 8.66 12.04
C VAL A 42 -9.90 9.95 11.77
N ASN A 43 -10.39 11.06 12.33
CA ASN A 43 -9.78 12.40 12.16
C ASN A 43 -9.54 12.80 10.68
N GLY A 44 -10.48 12.44 9.80
CA GLY A 44 -10.39 12.75 8.36
C GLY A 44 -9.43 11.85 7.57
N VAL A 45 -8.85 10.85 8.21
CA VAL A 45 -8.01 9.83 7.58
C VAL A 45 -8.81 8.54 7.44
N SER A 46 -8.97 8.09 6.20
CA SER A 46 -9.62 6.83 5.90
C SER A 46 -8.63 5.71 5.79
N THR A 47 -9.03 4.52 6.23
CA THR A 47 -8.25 3.28 6.17
C THR A 47 -9.07 2.20 5.48
N TRP A 48 -8.47 1.49 4.53
CA TRP A 48 -9.06 0.41 3.76
C TRP A 48 -8.22 -0.86 3.89
N ASP A 49 -8.86 -1.99 4.15
CA ASP A 49 -8.23 -3.28 3.88
C ASP A 49 -8.01 -3.43 2.38
N CYS A 50 -7.00 -4.18 1.99
CA CYS A 50 -6.68 -4.42 0.60
C CYS A 50 -6.50 -5.91 0.32
N VAL A 51 -6.83 -6.30 -0.92
CA VAL A 51 -6.62 -7.65 -1.42
C VAL A 51 -5.87 -7.61 -2.77
N TYR A 52 -5.11 -8.66 -3.08
CA TYR A 52 -4.63 -8.92 -4.42
C TYR A 52 -5.62 -9.81 -5.15
N PHE A 53 -5.97 -9.41 -6.38
CA PHE A 53 -6.87 -10.18 -7.23
C PHE A 53 -6.67 -9.78 -8.69
N GLY A 54 -6.47 -10.77 -9.57
CA GLY A 54 -6.10 -10.52 -10.96
C GLY A 54 -4.70 -9.93 -11.13
N THR A 55 -4.25 -9.79 -12.37
CA THR A 55 -2.93 -9.25 -12.73
C THR A 55 -3.03 -8.28 -13.89
N TYR A 56 -2.19 -7.23 -13.89
CA TYR A 56 -2.13 -6.26 -14.99
C TYR A 56 -0.73 -5.69 -15.12
N TRP A 57 -0.42 -5.06 -16.24
CA TRP A 57 0.83 -4.33 -16.42
C TRP A 57 0.87 -3.12 -15.51
N GLN A 58 1.92 -2.95 -14.73
CA GLN A 58 2.02 -1.85 -13.77
C GLN A 58 3.38 -1.17 -13.81
N ASN A 59 4.47 -1.91 -13.91
CA ASN A 59 5.82 -1.38 -13.87
C ASN A 59 6.67 -1.96 -15.01
N ASP A 60 7.76 -1.27 -15.33
CA ASP A 60 8.85 -1.79 -16.17
C ASP A 60 9.51 -2.96 -15.43
N THR A 61 9.14 -4.18 -15.78
CA THR A 61 9.63 -5.43 -15.17
C THR A 61 10.77 -6.04 -15.96
N ASN A 62 10.86 -5.75 -17.25
CA ASN A 62 11.92 -6.23 -18.13
C ASN A 62 13.18 -5.32 -18.10
N GLY A 63 13.04 -4.05 -17.63
CA GLY A 63 14.14 -3.11 -17.41
C GLY A 63 14.56 -2.34 -18.67
N ASP A 64 13.71 -2.28 -19.70
CA ASP A 64 14.00 -1.57 -20.95
C ASP A 64 13.73 -0.05 -20.87
N GLY A 65 13.14 0.41 -19.77
CA GLY A 65 12.84 1.81 -19.48
C GLY A 65 11.42 2.24 -19.80
N VAL A 66 10.57 1.34 -20.35
CA VAL A 66 9.19 1.61 -20.70
C VAL A 66 8.29 0.58 -20.05
N ALA A 67 7.32 1.00 -19.25
CA ALA A 67 6.33 0.08 -18.69
C ALA A 67 5.23 -0.18 -19.75
N ASP A 68 5.26 -1.31 -20.43
CA ASP A 68 4.34 -1.63 -21.52
C ASP A 68 3.79 -3.07 -21.45
N GLN A 69 3.17 -3.56 -22.52
CA GLN A 69 2.59 -4.90 -22.57
C GLN A 69 3.63 -6.01 -22.83
N ASN A 70 4.91 -5.68 -23.02
CA ASN A 70 6.02 -6.64 -23.07
C ASN A 70 6.52 -7.00 -21.67
N ASP A 71 6.10 -6.24 -20.66
CA ASP A 71 6.40 -6.50 -19.26
C ASP A 71 5.60 -7.67 -18.68
N ALA A 72 6.08 -8.21 -17.57
CA ALA A 72 5.29 -9.16 -16.80
C ALA A 72 4.13 -8.44 -16.09
N LYS A 73 2.98 -9.07 -16.10
CA LYS A 73 1.84 -8.58 -15.30
C LYS A 73 2.08 -8.80 -13.82
N GLU A 74 1.69 -7.84 -13.01
CA GLU A 74 1.83 -7.85 -11.56
C GLU A 74 0.45 -7.93 -10.90
N PRO A 75 0.33 -8.53 -9.67
CA PRO A 75 -0.93 -8.59 -8.94
C PRO A 75 -1.56 -7.21 -8.76
N ILE A 76 -2.85 -7.10 -9.06
CA ILE A 76 -3.60 -5.85 -8.86
C ILE A 76 -4.02 -5.76 -7.41
N LYS A 77 -3.66 -4.63 -6.76
CA LYS A 77 -4.10 -4.30 -5.40
C LYS A 77 -5.44 -3.57 -5.45
N TRP A 78 -6.41 -4.07 -4.67
CA TRP A 78 -7.75 -3.51 -4.56
C TRP A 78 -8.04 -3.06 -3.15
N ARG A 79 -8.62 -1.88 -2.98
CA ARG A 79 -9.19 -1.42 -1.71
C ARG A 79 -10.56 -2.04 -1.51
N VAL A 80 -10.85 -2.52 -0.32
CA VAL A 80 -12.17 -2.96 0.10
C VAL A 80 -12.99 -1.73 0.45
N LEU A 81 -14.00 -1.42 -0.36
CA LEU A 81 -14.92 -0.31 -0.12
C LEU A 81 -16.10 -0.73 0.76
N GLN A 82 -16.52 -1.98 0.66
CA GLN A 82 -17.60 -2.53 1.46
C GLN A 82 -17.50 -4.05 1.55
N VAL A 83 -17.85 -4.58 2.71
CA VAL A 83 -18.15 -6.01 2.93
C VAL A 83 -19.59 -6.10 3.42
N ASP A 84 -20.44 -6.81 2.68
CA ASP A 84 -21.84 -7.03 2.99
C ASP A 84 -22.20 -8.51 2.77
N GLY A 85 -22.18 -9.31 3.84
CA GLY A 85 -22.33 -10.76 3.76
C GLY A 85 -21.31 -11.40 2.81
N ASP A 86 -21.79 -12.03 1.73
CA ASP A 86 -20.96 -12.65 0.68
C ASP A 86 -20.51 -11.66 -0.41
N ASP A 87 -20.81 -10.38 -0.30
CA ASP A 87 -20.47 -9.37 -1.29
C ASP A 87 -19.31 -8.50 -0.81
N VAL A 88 -18.26 -8.39 -1.64
CA VAL A 88 -17.17 -7.45 -1.40
C VAL A 88 -17.07 -6.49 -2.57
N PHE A 89 -17.24 -5.20 -2.27
CA PHE A 89 -17.09 -4.12 -3.24
C PHE A 89 -15.63 -3.64 -3.24
N LEU A 90 -14.98 -3.74 -4.37
CA LEU A 90 -13.56 -3.46 -4.57
C LEU A 90 -13.33 -2.28 -5.51
N MET A 91 -12.30 -1.49 -5.23
CA MET A 91 -11.77 -0.43 -6.08
C MET A 91 -10.26 -0.58 -6.23
N SER A 92 -9.73 -0.47 -7.45
CA SER A 92 -8.27 -0.52 -7.63
C SER A 92 -7.57 0.56 -6.80
N ASP A 93 -6.44 0.21 -6.17
CA ASP A 93 -5.68 1.17 -5.34
C ASP A 93 -5.07 2.29 -6.18
N LYS A 94 -4.66 1.96 -7.43
CA LYS A 94 -4.06 2.88 -8.40
C LYS A 94 -4.90 3.03 -9.65
N ASN A 95 -4.63 4.05 -10.45
CA ASN A 95 -5.03 4.09 -11.86
C ASN A 95 -4.21 3.01 -12.58
N LEU A 96 -4.89 2.09 -13.28
CA LEU A 96 -4.26 0.92 -13.89
C LEU A 96 -3.97 1.10 -15.38
N ASP A 97 -4.73 1.93 -16.02
CA ASP A 97 -4.63 2.21 -17.46
C ASP A 97 -5.05 3.66 -17.73
N CYS A 98 -5.02 4.06 -18.99
CA CYS A 98 -5.40 5.37 -19.45
C CYS A 98 -6.20 5.20 -20.74
N GLN A 99 -7.41 5.72 -20.77
CA GLN A 99 -8.34 5.55 -21.89
C GLN A 99 -9.23 6.79 -22.03
N LYS A 100 -9.67 7.08 -23.24
CA LYS A 100 -10.78 8.01 -23.47
C LYS A 100 -12.06 7.46 -22.83
N TYR A 101 -12.92 8.32 -22.31
CA TYR A 101 -14.26 7.91 -21.90
C TYR A 101 -15.09 7.46 -23.11
N ASN A 102 -14.95 8.20 -24.21
CA ASN A 102 -15.46 7.82 -25.52
C ASN A 102 -14.48 8.21 -26.62
N ASN A 103 -14.33 7.36 -27.64
CA ASN A 103 -13.36 7.60 -28.73
C ASN A 103 -13.58 8.91 -29.47
N ASN A 104 -14.83 9.31 -29.62
CA ASN A 104 -15.25 10.53 -30.33
C ASN A 104 -15.94 11.48 -29.35
N GLU A 105 -15.83 12.78 -29.59
CA GLU A 105 -16.53 13.82 -28.85
C GLU A 105 -17.99 13.95 -29.36
N VAL A 106 -18.82 13.01 -28.88
CA VAL A 106 -20.26 12.96 -29.19
C VAL A 106 -21.03 12.72 -27.89
N ASP A 107 -22.32 12.90 -27.93
CA ASP A 107 -23.20 12.63 -26.80
C ASP A 107 -23.20 11.15 -26.43
N VAL A 108 -22.77 10.83 -25.24
CA VAL A 108 -22.75 9.47 -24.69
C VAL A 108 -23.16 9.44 -23.22
N THR A 109 -23.62 8.27 -22.79
CA THR A 109 -23.83 7.93 -21.38
C THR A 109 -22.89 6.78 -21.01
N TRP A 110 -22.86 6.37 -19.74
CA TRP A 110 -22.12 5.17 -19.34
C TRP A 110 -22.52 3.95 -20.16
N GLU A 111 -23.80 3.79 -20.46
CA GLU A 111 -24.31 2.67 -21.23
C GLU A 111 -23.68 2.56 -22.64
N THR A 112 -23.47 3.69 -23.30
CA THR A 112 -23.10 3.76 -24.73
C THR A 112 -21.63 4.10 -24.97
N CYS A 113 -20.86 4.50 -23.94
CA CYS A 113 -19.47 4.92 -24.09
C CYS A 113 -18.51 3.76 -24.45
N THR A 114 -17.44 4.09 -25.14
CA THR A 114 -16.43 3.09 -25.56
C THR A 114 -15.60 2.59 -24.39
N LEU A 115 -15.43 3.37 -23.30
CA LEU A 115 -14.71 2.96 -22.11
C LEU A 115 -15.37 1.74 -21.44
N ARG A 116 -16.70 1.71 -21.33
CA ARG A 116 -17.43 0.56 -20.79
C ARG A 116 -17.17 -0.70 -21.63
N THR A 117 -17.22 -0.57 -22.96
CA THR A 117 -16.92 -1.67 -23.88
C THR A 117 -15.47 -2.14 -23.72
N TRP A 118 -14.52 -1.22 -23.63
CA TRP A 118 -13.10 -1.52 -23.43
C TRP A 118 -12.83 -2.22 -22.09
N LEU A 119 -13.46 -1.77 -20.99
CA LEU A 119 -13.35 -2.43 -19.71
C LEU A 119 -13.72 -3.90 -19.77
N TYR A 120 -14.79 -4.25 -20.49
CA TYR A 120 -15.23 -5.64 -20.62
C TYR A 120 -14.41 -6.43 -21.64
N SER A 121 -14.21 -5.89 -22.84
CA SER A 121 -13.58 -6.62 -23.95
C SER A 121 -12.07 -6.72 -23.83
N ASN A 122 -11.43 -5.78 -23.13
CA ASN A 122 -9.98 -5.66 -23.02
C ASN A 122 -9.50 -5.88 -21.58
N PHE A 123 -9.77 -4.94 -20.67
CA PHE A 123 -9.26 -4.98 -19.30
C PHE A 123 -9.68 -6.26 -18.58
N TYR A 124 -10.97 -6.54 -18.47
CA TYR A 124 -11.51 -7.70 -17.77
C TYR A 124 -10.93 -9.04 -18.27
N ARG A 125 -10.81 -9.19 -19.58
CA ARG A 125 -10.27 -10.43 -20.18
C ARG A 125 -8.76 -10.57 -20.01
N LYS A 126 -8.03 -9.45 -19.90
CA LYS A 126 -6.58 -9.46 -19.73
C LYS A 126 -6.16 -9.51 -18.28
N ALA A 127 -6.97 -8.96 -17.38
CA ALA A 127 -6.63 -8.85 -15.97
C ALA A 127 -6.98 -10.11 -15.16
N PHE A 128 -7.98 -10.89 -15.58
CA PHE A 128 -8.50 -11.99 -14.80
C PHE A 128 -8.48 -13.30 -15.57
N SER A 129 -8.06 -14.38 -14.89
CA SER A 129 -8.21 -15.76 -15.38
C SER A 129 -9.69 -16.15 -15.50
N THR A 130 -9.98 -17.24 -16.18
CA THR A 130 -11.36 -17.76 -16.29
C THR A 130 -11.98 -18.05 -14.92
N GLU A 131 -11.20 -18.59 -13.99
CA GLU A 131 -11.64 -18.89 -12.62
C GLU A 131 -11.95 -17.58 -11.88
N GLU A 132 -11.08 -16.58 -11.96
CA GLU A 132 -11.30 -15.27 -11.35
C GLU A 132 -12.50 -14.54 -11.97
N GLN A 133 -12.72 -14.66 -13.28
CA GLN A 133 -13.87 -14.10 -13.97
C GLN A 133 -15.20 -14.67 -13.47
N ASN A 134 -15.22 -15.94 -13.04
CA ASN A 134 -16.43 -16.61 -12.55
C ASN A 134 -16.88 -16.07 -11.18
N VAL A 135 -15.96 -15.58 -10.36
CA VAL A 135 -16.27 -15.05 -9.01
C VAL A 135 -16.59 -13.55 -9.01
N ILE A 136 -16.30 -12.83 -10.11
CA ILE A 136 -16.71 -11.45 -10.28
C ILE A 136 -18.21 -11.41 -10.61
N LYS A 137 -18.98 -10.76 -9.73
CA LYS A 137 -20.45 -10.67 -9.81
C LYS A 137 -20.90 -9.77 -10.95
N VAL A 138 -22.03 -10.10 -11.58
CA VAL A 138 -22.76 -9.17 -12.44
C VAL A 138 -23.53 -8.20 -11.55
N THR A 139 -23.14 -6.94 -11.56
CA THR A 139 -23.73 -5.88 -10.74
C THR A 139 -24.74 -5.07 -11.54
N THR A 140 -25.85 -4.73 -10.92
CA THR A 140 -26.79 -3.74 -11.47
C THR A 140 -26.27 -2.34 -11.14
N VAL A 141 -25.77 -1.64 -12.16
CA VAL A 141 -25.13 -0.33 -12.04
C VAL A 141 -26.15 0.74 -12.36
N VAL A 142 -26.59 1.48 -11.34
CA VAL A 142 -27.48 2.63 -11.50
C VAL A 142 -26.66 3.82 -12.00
N ASN A 143 -27.05 4.39 -13.12
CA ASN A 143 -26.39 5.54 -13.73
C ASN A 143 -27.18 6.81 -13.39
N ASP A 144 -26.93 7.35 -12.17
CA ASP A 144 -27.60 8.55 -11.71
C ASP A 144 -27.28 9.74 -12.62
N LYS A 145 -28.25 10.67 -12.71
CA LYS A 145 -28.01 11.98 -13.37
C LYS A 145 -26.93 12.76 -12.59
N ASN A 146 -26.34 13.72 -13.26
CA ASN A 146 -25.55 14.74 -12.57
C ASN A 146 -26.52 15.66 -11.78
N GLU A 147 -26.39 15.70 -10.47
CA GLU A 147 -27.33 16.43 -9.59
C GLU A 147 -27.23 17.97 -9.76
N VAL A 148 -26.09 18.47 -10.22
CA VAL A 148 -25.87 19.91 -10.41
C VAL A 148 -26.46 20.40 -11.74
N TYR A 149 -26.23 19.66 -12.82
CA TYR A 149 -26.62 20.05 -14.18
C TYR A 149 -27.89 19.40 -14.68
N GLY A 150 -28.39 18.37 -14.00
CA GLY A 150 -29.53 17.58 -14.43
C GLY A 150 -29.23 16.65 -15.61
N THR A 151 -27.99 16.59 -16.09
CA THR A 151 -27.59 15.74 -17.22
C THR A 151 -27.84 14.28 -16.92
N SER A 152 -28.61 13.57 -17.75
CA SER A 152 -29.00 12.17 -17.54
C SER A 152 -27.80 11.25 -17.58
N GLY A 153 -27.70 10.30 -16.64
CA GLY A 153 -26.67 9.25 -16.63
C GLY A 153 -26.98 8.11 -17.62
N GLY A 154 -28.15 8.10 -18.23
CA GLY A 154 -28.59 7.02 -19.10
C GLY A 154 -29.29 5.89 -18.35
N ASN A 155 -29.47 4.75 -19.02
CA ASN A 155 -30.14 3.59 -18.46
C ASN A 155 -29.23 2.86 -17.45
N THR A 156 -29.87 2.15 -16.52
CA THR A 156 -29.20 1.20 -15.64
C THR A 156 -28.54 0.09 -16.47
N THR A 157 -27.29 -0.23 -16.15
CA THR A 157 -26.52 -1.27 -16.85
C THR A 157 -26.27 -2.49 -15.96
N LYS A 158 -25.83 -3.58 -16.57
CA LYS A 158 -25.33 -4.75 -15.85
C LYS A 158 -23.87 -4.94 -16.24
N ASP A 159 -22.99 -4.80 -15.24
CA ASP A 159 -21.55 -4.81 -15.46
C ASP A 159 -20.84 -5.71 -14.45
N LYS A 160 -19.85 -6.45 -14.87
CA LYS A 160 -18.92 -7.17 -13.98
C LYS A 160 -17.82 -6.25 -13.47
N ILE A 161 -17.41 -5.29 -14.32
CA ILE A 161 -16.40 -4.29 -14.00
C ILE A 161 -16.81 -2.94 -14.60
N TYR A 162 -16.64 -1.87 -13.83
CA TYR A 162 -17.07 -0.53 -14.20
C TYR A 162 -16.20 0.52 -13.48
N ILE A 163 -16.42 1.81 -13.74
CA ILE A 163 -15.80 2.90 -12.99
C ILE A 163 -16.82 3.53 -12.02
N PRO A 164 -16.39 4.11 -10.89
CA PRO A 164 -17.33 4.63 -9.90
C PRO A 164 -18.07 5.89 -10.38
N SER A 165 -19.16 6.23 -9.71
CA SER A 165 -19.93 7.47 -9.86
C SER A 165 -19.49 8.52 -8.84
N ILE A 166 -19.95 9.78 -9.01
CA ILE A 166 -19.82 10.83 -7.97
C ILE A 166 -20.38 10.34 -6.63
N LYS A 167 -21.56 9.71 -6.64
CA LYS A 167 -22.24 9.19 -5.44
C LYS A 167 -21.41 8.16 -4.68
N GLU A 168 -20.67 7.30 -5.41
CA GLU A 168 -19.80 6.31 -4.78
C GLU A 168 -18.51 6.94 -4.23
N VAL A 169 -17.88 7.88 -4.94
CA VAL A 169 -16.66 8.55 -4.47
C VAL A 169 -16.89 9.69 -3.46
N THR A 170 -18.15 9.93 -3.11
CA THR A 170 -18.55 10.80 -2.00
C THR A 170 -19.29 10.04 -0.89
N ASN A 171 -19.27 8.71 -0.90
CA ASN A 171 -19.92 7.90 0.10
C ASN A 171 -18.98 7.66 1.30
N THR A 172 -19.39 8.14 2.47
CA THR A 172 -18.61 8.00 3.71
C THR A 172 -18.49 6.54 4.16
N ASN A 173 -19.48 5.68 3.86
CA ASN A 173 -19.40 4.25 4.15
C ASN A 173 -18.32 3.53 3.33
N TYR A 174 -17.92 4.10 2.20
CA TYR A 174 -16.83 3.60 1.36
C TYR A 174 -15.47 4.23 1.70
N GLY A 175 -15.41 5.00 2.80
CA GLY A 175 -14.20 5.67 3.26
C GLY A 175 -13.90 6.98 2.51
N PHE A 176 -14.84 7.54 1.74
CA PHE A 176 -14.67 8.85 1.11
C PHE A 176 -15.32 9.96 1.93
N VAL A 177 -14.95 11.21 1.65
CA VAL A 177 -15.65 12.37 2.21
C VAL A 177 -16.91 12.66 1.39
N ASP A 178 -17.92 13.23 2.02
CA ASP A 178 -19.26 13.50 1.47
C ASP A 178 -19.38 14.84 0.69
N TYR A 179 -18.25 15.42 0.28
CA TYR A 179 -18.19 16.67 -0.48
C TYR A 179 -17.25 16.57 -1.69
N ASN A 180 -17.41 17.43 -2.69
CA ASN A 180 -16.65 17.38 -3.95
C ASN A 180 -15.26 18.04 -3.88
N SER A 181 -15.01 18.95 -2.91
CA SER A 181 -13.72 19.63 -2.80
C SER A 181 -12.56 18.67 -2.57
N ARG A 182 -11.34 19.16 -2.70
CA ARG A 182 -10.10 18.36 -2.60
C ARG A 182 -10.07 17.49 -1.36
N SER A 183 -9.79 16.20 -1.56
CA SER A 183 -9.66 15.25 -0.46
C SER A 183 -8.60 14.19 -0.75
N VAL A 184 -7.79 13.90 0.27
CA VAL A 184 -6.79 12.84 0.22
C VAL A 184 -7.42 11.47 0.04
N THR A 185 -8.69 11.27 0.45
CA THR A 185 -9.40 9.98 0.35
C THR A 185 -9.60 9.53 -1.10
N ARG A 186 -9.65 10.46 -2.04
CA ARG A 186 -9.87 10.20 -3.48
C ARG A 186 -8.60 10.18 -4.33
N LYS A 187 -7.45 10.58 -3.77
CA LYS A 187 -6.20 10.53 -4.52
C LYS A 187 -5.87 9.12 -4.97
N ALA A 188 -5.50 8.98 -6.24
CA ALA A 188 -5.01 7.74 -6.82
C ALA A 188 -3.63 7.95 -7.44
N LYS A 189 -2.68 7.08 -7.12
CA LYS A 189 -1.39 7.05 -7.82
C LYS A 189 -1.56 6.40 -9.18
N ASN A 190 -0.79 6.83 -10.16
CA ASN A 190 -0.65 6.13 -11.43
C ASN A 190 0.31 4.93 -11.27
N THR A 191 0.07 3.85 -12.00
CA THR A 191 1.12 2.86 -12.28
C THR A 191 2.13 3.46 -13.27
N ALA A 192 3.32 2.88 -13.41
CA ALA A 192 4.25 3.32 -14.45
C ALA A 192 3.66 3.10 -15.85
N TYR A 193 2.87 2.03 -16.04
CA TYR A 193 2.13 1.77 -17.27
C TYR A 193 1.13 2.90 -17.60
N THR A 194 0.33 3.34 -16.61
CA THR A 194 -0.56 4.50 -16.77
C THR A 194 0.19 5.79 -17.06
N MET A 195 1.41 5.96 -16.51
CA MET A 195 2.21 7.17 -16.70
C MET A 195 2.63 7.38 -18.16
N ASN A 196 2.69 6.32 -18.99
CA ASN A 196 3.03 6.44 -20.41
C ASN A 196 2.02 7.28 -21.20
N CYS A 197 0.78 7.41 -20.74
CA CYS A 197 -0.22 8.29 -21.34
C CYS A 197 0.13 9.78 -21.19
N PHE A 198 0.98 10.11 -20.20
CA PHE A 198 1.32 11.48 -19.83
C PHE A 198 2.74 11.88 -20.26
N ILE A 199 3.39 11.11 -21.16
CA ILE A 199 4.80 11.32 -21.57
C ILE A 199 5.06 12.74 -22.09
N ASN A 200 4.07 13.38 -22.69
CA ASN A 200 4.18 14.73 -23.26
C ASN A 200 3.88 15.85 -22.24
N GLN A 201 3.61 15.52 -20.98
CA GLN A 201 3.30 16.50 -19.94
C GLN A 201 4.52 16.75 -19.06
N SER A 202 5.02 17.97 -19.01
CA SER A 202 6.25 18.36 -18.29
C SER A 202 6.19 18.28 -16.75
N ASN A 203 5.00 18.12 -16.16
CA ASN A 203 4.80 18.11 -14.69
C ASN A 203 3.77 17.08 -14.24
N VAL A 204 3.94 15.82 -14.63
CA VAL A 204 3.01 14.77 -14.19
C VAL A 204 3.17 14.49 -12.70
N SER A 205 2.10 14.74 -11.95
CA SER A 205 2.01 14.36 -10.55
C SER A 205 1.97 12.83 -10.42
N GLN A 206 2.58 12.28 -9.35
CA GLN A 206 2.39 10.87 -9.02
C GLN A 206 0.91 10.49 -8.79
N TYR A 207 0.03 11.47 -8.53
CA TYR A 207 -1.41 11.32 -8.41
C TYR A 207 -2.07 11.75 -9.71
N GLY A 208 -2.75 10.81 -10.36
CA GLY A 208 -3.40 11.04 -11.65
C GLY A 208 -4.84 11.49 -11.55
N VAL A 209 -5.29 12.08 -12.64
CA VAL A 209 -6.72 12.30 -12.94
C VAL A 209 -7.35 10.97 -13.34
N TRP A 210 -8.61 10.72 -13.00
CA TRP A 210 -9.29 9.47 -13.35
C TRP A 210 -10.79 9.67 -13.54
N TRP A 211 -11.36 8.89 -14.47
CA TRP A 211 -12.76 8.97 -14.87
C TRP A 211 -13.73 8.54 -13.79
N ILE A 212 -14.87 9.22 -13.73
CA ILE A 212 -16.10 8.81 -13.05
C ILE A 212 -17.19 8.64 -14.09
N ARG A 213 -18.10 7.64 -13.92
CA ARG A 213 -19.16 7.36 -14.90
C ARG A 213 -20.28 8.40 -14.94
N THR A 214 -20.44 9.24 -13.90
CA THR A 214 -21.41 10.33 -13.89
C THR A 214 -21.10 11.32 -15.03
N PRO A 215 -22.09 11.77 -15.84
CA PRO A 215 -21.84 12.76 -16.86
C PRO A 215 -21.43 14.12 -16.29
N GLY A 216 -20.80 14.96 -17.10
CA GLY A 216 -20.51 16.36 -16.77
C GLY A 216 -21.74 17.26 -16.96
N ALA A 217 -21.50 18.53 -17.37
CA ALA A 217 -22.57 19.49 -17.65
C ALA A 217 -23.42 19.10 -18.87
N ASN A 218 -22.90 18.29 -19.77
CA ASN A 218 -23.59 17.74 -20.94
C ASN A 218 -23.07 16.32 -21.23
N HIS A 219 -23.64 15.66 -22.24
CA HIS A 219 -23.28 14.28 -22.58
C HIS A 219 -21.94 14.12 -23.35
N GLN A 220 -21.30 15.24 -23.77
CA GLN A 220 -19.93 15.24 -24.33
C GLN A 220 -18.87 15.40 -23.23
N GLN A 221 -19.31 15.47 -21.96
CA GLN A 221 -18.45 15.59 -20.79
C GLN A 221 -18.74 14.48 -19.79
N ALA A 222 -17.70 13.94 -19.18
CA ALA A 222 -17.78 13.03 -18.04
C ALA A 222 -17.10 13.64 -16.81
N ALA A 223 -17.61 13.31 -15.64
CA ALA A 223 -16.99 13.72 -14.39
C ALA A 223 -15.66 12.99 -14.17
N ILE A 224 -14.77 13.62 -13.41
CA ILE A 224 -13.47 13.08 -13.05
C ILE A 224 -13.14 13.37 -11.59
N VAL A 225 -12.14 12.65 -11.05
CA VAL A 225 -11.38 13.11 -9.87
C VAL A 225 -10.01 13.60 -10.34
N ASP A 226 -9.62 14.81 -9.95
CA ASP A 226 -8.29 15.36 -10.27
C ASP A 226 -7.19 14.78 -9.34
N GLY A 227 -5.92 15.06 -9.67
CA GLY A 227 -4.78 14.61 -8.87
C GLY A 227 -4.84 15.03 -7.39
N PRO A 228 -5.24 16.26 -7.03
CA PRO A 228 -5.50 16.69 -5.65
C PRO A 228 -6.72 16.05 -4.98
N GLY A 229 -7.58 15.34 -5.71
CA GLY A 229 -8.77 14.64 -5.18
C GLY A 229 -10.04 15.49 -5.19
N TYR A 230 -10.15 16.51 -6.04
CA TYR A 230 -11.36 17.25 -6.31
C TYR A 230 -12.24 16.51 -7.32
N VAL A 231 -13.56 16.52 -7.13
CA VAL A 231 -14.52 15.91 -8.05
C VAL A 231 -15.01 16.97 -9.04
N PHE A 232 -14.62 16.86 -10.32
CA PHE A 232 -15.15 17.67 -11.40
C PHE A 232 -16.46 17.07 -11.90
N GLY A 233 -17.41 17.91 -12.24
CA GLY A 233 -18.79 17.55 -12.53
C GLY A 233 -19.73 18.29 -11.61
N ASP A 234 -19.24 19.31 -10.91
CA ASP A 234 -19.98 20.22 -10.03
C ASP A 234 -20.16 21.61 -10.65
N SER A 235 -20.75 22.53 -9.91
CA SER A 235 -21.01 23.90 -10.38
C SER A 235 -19.76 24.72 -10.69
N TYR A 236 -18.60 24.28 -10.23
CA TYR A 236 -17.34 25.00 -10.47
C TYR A 236 -16.55 24.44 -11.65
N TYR A 237 -16.57 23.12 -11.83
CA TYR A 237 -15.92 22.41 -12.95
C TYR A 237 -16.88 21.43 -13.60
N SER A 238 -17.22 21.67 -14.87
CA SER A 238 -18.27 20.96 -15.61
C SER A 238 -17.98 19.50 -15.95
N GLY A 239 -16.75 19.03 -15.76
CA GLY A 239 -16.23 17.75 -16.22
C GLY A 239 -15.17 17.92 -17.30
N LEU A 240 -14.71 16.82 -17.90
CA LEU A 240 -13.79 16.82 -19.03
C LEU A 240 -14.47 16.26 -20.29
N SER A 241 -14.01 16.69 -21.49
CA SER A 241 -14.44 16.10 -22.75
C SER A 241 -14.28 14.58 -22.71
N VAL A 242 -15.31 13.86 -23.15
CA VAL A 242 -15.30 12.38 -23.22
C VAL A 242 -14.19 11.84 -24.13
N ALA A 243 -13.68 12.66 -25.05
CA ALA A 243 -12.59 12.29 -25.96
C ALA A 243 -11.19 12.61 -25.41
N ASN A 244 -11.07 13.11 -24.18
CA ASN A 244 -9.77 13.37 -23.55
C ASN A 244 -9.03 12.06 -23.31
N GLU A 245 -7.75 11.98 -23.72
CA GLU A 245 -6.94 10.76 -23.69
C GLU A 245 -6.04 10.67 -22.44
N ASP A 246 -5.81 11.79 -21.76
CA ASP A 246 -4.91 11.87 -20.62
C ASP A 246 -5.65 11.64 -19.28
N VAL A 247 -6.51 10.64 -19.20
CA VAL A 247 -7.31 10.36 -18.02
C VAL A 247 -7.23 8.88 -17.62
N GLY A 248 -6.84 8.64 -16.40
CA GLY A 248 -6.65 7.31 -15.84
C GLY A 248 -7.97 6.53 -15.68
N VAL A 249 -7.85 5.23 -15.72
CA VAL A 249 -8.92 4.28 -15.46
C VAL A 249 -8.70 3.63 -14.10
N ARG A 250 -9.68 3.79 -13.20
CA ARG A 250 -9.69 3.25 -11.86
C ARG A 250 -10.93 2.37 -11.66
N PRO A 251 -10.85 1.08 -12.03
CA PRO A 251 -12.02 0.20 -12.06
C PRO A 251 -12.49 -0.19 -10.66
N VAL A 252 -13.79 -0.54 -10.59
CA VAL A 252 -14.45 -1.13 -9.43
C VAL A 252 -15.19 -2.41 -9.85
N MET A 253 -15.39 -3.32 -8.89
CA MET A 253 -16.13 -4.56 -9.09
C MET A 253 -16.68 -5.11 -7.78
N HIS A 254 -17.66 -5.99 -7.87
CA HIS A 254 -18.15 -6.82 -6.79
C HIS A 254 -17.70 -8.26 -6.97
N ILE A 255 -17.25 -8.88 -5.90
CA ILE A 255 -16.87 -10.30 -5.88
C ILE A 255 -17.60 -11.03 -4.77
N SER A 256 -17.74 -12.36 -4.92
CA SER A 256 -18.27 -13.23 -3.86
C SER A 256 -17.15 -13.65 -2.90
N LEU A 257 -17.39 -13.60 -1.59
CA LEU A 257 -16.47 -14.13 -0.58
C LEU A 257 -16.27 -15.65 -0.70
N SER A 258 -17.19 -16.37 -1.34
CA SER A 258 -17.02 -17.78 -1.67
C SER A 258 -15.87 -18.03 -2.66
N ALA A 259 -15.33 -16.95 -3.30
CA ALA A 259 -14.11 -16.96 -4.09
C ALA A 259 -12.81 -16.86 -3.25
N PHE A 260 -12.86 -17.29 -2.03
CA PHE A 260 -11.85 -17.06 -1.00
C PHE A 260 -10.46 -17.56 -1.36
N ASP A 261 -10.38 -18.65 -2.10
CA ASP A 261 -9.13 -19.25 -2.57
C ASP A 261 -8.39 -18.38 -3.61
N LYS A 262 -9.10 -17.40 -4.19
CA LYS A 262 -8.53 -16.47 -5.20
C LYS A 262 -8.14 -15.10 -4.65
N LEU A 263 -8.40 -14.87 -3.35
CA LEU A 263 -8.07 -13.60 -2.70
C LEU A 263 -6.85 -13.75 -1.80
N GLU A 264 -5.94 -12.83 -1.93
CA GLU A 264 -4.77 -12.70 -1.07
C GLU A 264 -4.83 -11.35 -0.35
N PHE A 265 -4.66 -11.36 0.99
CA PHE A 265 -4.64 -10.10 1.75
C PHE A 265 -3.40 -9.27 1.42
N ALA A 266 -3.64 -8.07 0.94
CA ALA A 266 -2.60 -7.15 0.47
C ALA A 266 -2.25 -6.04 1.49
N GLY A 267 -2.63 -6.26 2.76
CA GLY A 267 -2.43 -5.26 3.82
C GLY A 267 -3.50 -4.19 3.85
N THR A 268 -3.23 -3.10 4.53
CA THR A 268 -4.14 -1.97 4.74
C THR A 268 -3.50 -0.70 4.21
N VAL A 269 -4.27 0.14 3.53
CA VAL A 269 -3.82 1.46 3.06
C VAL A 269 -4.57 2.58 3.76
N SER A 270 -3.88 3.69 3.98
CA SER A 270 -4.44 4.90 4.56
C SER A 270 -4.47 6.03 3.55
N SER A 271 -5.47 6.93 3.65
CA SER A 271 -5.63 8.08 2.75
C SER A 271 -4.50 9.12 2.85
N ASP A 272 -3.73 9.13 3.94
CA ASP A 272 -2.52 9.96 4.10
C ASP A 272 -1.29 9.37 3.41
N GLY A 273 -1.46 8.24 2.72
CA GLY A 273 -0.42 7.55 1.96
C GLY A 273 0.43 6.59 2.78
N GLU A 274 0.00 6.25 4.00
CA GLU A 274 0.62 5.20 4.79
C GLU A 274 0.08 3.82 4.38
N GLU A 275 0.96 2.91 4.04
CA GLU A 275 0.65 1.51 3.79
C GLU A 275 0.90 0.73 5.07
N ILE A 276 -0.15 0.20 5.68
CA ILE A 276 -0.07 -0.62 6.88
C ILE A 276 0.07 -2.07 6.43
N VAL A 277 1.29 -2.57 6.38
CA VAL A 277 1.53 -4.00 6.11
C VAL A 277 1.25 -4.77 7.41
N PRO A 278 0.35 -5.75 7.41
CA PRO A 278 0.10 -6.56 8.59
C PRO A 278 1.40 -7.27 9.02
N THR A 279 1.65 -7.26 10.30
CA THR A 279 2.70 -8.12 10.88
C THR A 279 2.17 -9.56 10.75
N PRO A 280 2.91 -10.51 10.18
CA PRO A 280 2.47 -11.90 10.17
C PRO A 280 2.22 -12.32 11.64
N THR A 281 1.02 -12.81 11.90
CA THR A 281 0.67 -13.43 13.17
C THR A 281 1.70 -14.54 13.43
N PRO A 282 2.34 -14.61 14.60
CA PRO A 282 3.26 -15.69 14.88
C PRO A 282 2.50 -17.01 14.77
N THR A 283 2.92 -17.88 13.87
CA THR A 283 2.46 -19.26 13.79
C THR A 283 2.76 -19.89 15.16
N VAL A 284 1.74 -20.17 15.93
CA VAL A 284 1.87 -20.97 17.15
C VAL A 284 2.34 -22.35 16.72
N THR A 285 3.61 -22.62 16.88
CA THR A 285 4.15 -23.97 16.81
C THR A 285 3.46 -24.76 17.92
N PRO A 286 2.80 -25.90 17.63
CA PRO A 286 2.23 -26.71 18.68
C PRO A 286 3.35 -27.11 19.64
N ALA A 287 3.20 -26.78 20.91
CA ALA A 287 4.09 -27.26 21.95
C ALA A 287 4.00 -28.77 22.00
N ALA A 288 5.15 -29.44 21.95
CA ALA A 288 5.26 -30.87 22.15
C ALA A 288 4.67 -31.22 23.52
N GLU A 289 3.67 -32.10 23.53
CA GLU A 289 3.09 -32.65 24.76
C GLU A 289 4.17 -33.47 25.48
N THR A 290 4.65 -32.94 26.58
CA THR A 290 5.39 -33.73 27.57
C THR A 290 4.37 -34.30 28.55
N SER A 291 4.14 -35.61 28.42
CA SER A 291 3.44 -36.43 29.39
C SER A 291 4.16 -36.36 30.74
N SER A 292 3.50 -35.85 31.78
CA SER A 292 3.91 -36.08 33.18
C SER A 292 2.70 -36.45 34.02
N THR A 293 2.79 -37.65 34.58
CA THR A 293 1.87 -38.34 35.49
C THR A 293 1.68 -37.54 36.78
N PRO A 294 0.50 -37.54 37.43
CA PRO A 294 0.21 -36.75 38.59
C PRO A 294 0.72 -37.39 39.90
N THR A 295 1.32 -36.64 40.78
CA THR A 295 1.53 -37.01 42.19
C THR A 295 0.73 -36.08 43.10
N VAL A 296 0.03 -36.71 44.06
CA VAL A 296 -1.01 -36.19 44.95
C VAL A 296 -0.43 -35.52 46.19
N ALA A 297 -0.92 -34.35 46.54
CA ALA A 297 -1.31 -33.71 47.84
C ALA A 297 -0.25 -33.57 48.99
N PRO A 298 -0.52 -32.75 50.05
CA PRO A 298 -1.75 -32.15 50.52
C PRO A 298 -1.70 -30.64 50.92
N ASN A 299 -2.90 -30.08 51.06
CA ASN A 299 -3.25 -28.79 51.67
C ASN A 299 -3.02 -28.79 53.19
N PRO A 300 -2.77 -27.64 53.91
CA PRO A 300 -3.85 -27.12 54.72
C PRO A 300 -4.03 -25.59 54.85
N THR A 301 -5.28 -25.18 54.77
CA THR A 301 -6.08 -24.35 55.70
C THR A 301 -5.74 -22.87 55.93
N ALA A 302 -6.64 -22.07 55.47
CA ALA A 302 -7.28 -20.81 55.89
C ALA A 302 -6.81 -20.00 57.10
N LYS A 303 -6.84 -18.66 56.96
CA LYS A 303 -7.73 -17.79 57.76
C LYS A 303 -7.87 -16.38 57.16
N ALA A 304 -9.10 -15.92 57.17
CA ALA A 304 -9.58 -14.61 56.78
C ALA A 304 -9.31 -13.54 57.86
N THR A 305 -9.29 -12.25 57.52
CA THR A 305 -10.22 -11.24 58.08
C THR A 305 -9.93 -9.80 57.61
N LYS A 306 -11.00 -9.20 57.04
CA LYS A 306 -11.57 -7.83 57.19
C LYS A 306 -10.84 -6.59 56.69
N ASN A 307 -11.53 -5.93 55.76
CA ASN A 307 -11.64 -4.48 55.48
C ASN A 307 -12.20 -3.70 56.71
N PRO A 308 -12.12 -2.36 56.89
CA PRO A 308 -12.71 -1.38 55.98
C PRO A 308 -12.06 0.05 55.91
N GLN A 309 -12.35 0.72 54.78
CA GLN A 309 -12.66 2.16 54.59
C GLN A 309 -11.84 3.30 55.21
N LYS A 310 -11.38 4.30 54.48
CA LYS A 310 -12.05 5.61 54.26
C LYS A 310 -11.13 6.63 53.55
N GLU A 311 -11.75 7.41 52.69
CA GLU A 311 -11.38 8.64 51.99
C GLU A 311 -10.33 9.57 52.59
N THR A 312 -9.52 10.25 51.80
CA THR A 312 -9.62 11.72 51.56
C THR A 312 -8.60 12.23 50.51
N ILE A 313 -9.01 13.24 49.82
CA ILE A 313 -8.44 14.05 48.75
C ILE A 313 -7.16 14.78 49.18
N ALA A 314 -6.15 14.92 48.30
CA ALA A 314 -5.48 16.17 47.92
C ALA A 314 -4.28 15.98 46.98
N SER A 315 -4.40 16.59 45.86
CA SER A 315 -3.42 17.37 45.04
C SER A 315 -1.93 17.23 45.32
N ALA A 316 -1.16 16.81 44.29
CA ALA A 316 0.06 17.47 43.77
C ALA A 316 0.69 16.65 42.61
N LEU A 317 1.03 17.33 41.52
CA LEU A 317 1.90 16.89 40.41
C LEU A 317 3.36 16.95 40.87
N PRO A 318 4.33 16.53 39.98
CA PRO A 318 4.44 15.28 39.21
C PRO A 318 5.77 14.56 39.55
N ASP A 319 5.86 13.29 39.35
CA ASP A 319 7.17 12.69 39.12
C ASP A 319 7.15 11.70 37.95
N LYS A 320 8.24 11.80 37.22
CA LYS A 320 8.51 11.12 35.96
C LYS A 320 8.73 9.64 36.21
N THR A 321 7.89 8.79 35.64
CA THR A 321 8.30 7.43 35.33
C THR A 321 7.92 7.11 33.88
N THR A 322 8.94 7.04 33.08
CA THR A 322 8.95 6.73 31.68
C THR A 322 8.42 5.31 31.42
N ASN A 323 7.17 5.19 31.02
CA ASN A 323 6.71 3.99 30.33
C ASN A 323 6.98 4.15 28.85
N ASN A 324 8.06 3.52 28.42
CA ASN A 324 8.56 3.49 27.05
C ASN A 324 7.74 2.48 26.22
N THR A 325 6.51 2.85 25.85
CA THR A 325 5.78 2.17 24.78
C THR A 325 6.31 2.73 23.46
N LEU A 326 7.35 2.08 22.92
CA LEU A 326 7.83 2.35 21.57
C LEU A 326 6.69 2.09 20.57
N ALA A 327 6.07 3.15 20.10
CA ALA A 327 5.30 3.12 18.88
C ALA A 327 6.22 2.62 17.77
N LYS A 328 5.92 1.44 17.23
CA LYS A 328 6.63 0.77 16.12
C LYS A 328 6.46 1.61 14.86
N SER A 329 7.32 2.62 14.64
CA SER A 329 7.25 3.47 13.47
C SER A 329 7.62 2.65 12.23
N THR A 330 6.70 2.49 11.32
CA THR A 330 6.85 1.80 10.04
C THR A 330 8.00 2.38 9.22
N VAL A 331 8.89 1.51 8.76
CA VAL A 331 10.06 1.86 7.96
C VAL A 331 9.69 1.77 6.49
N LYS A 332 9.61 2.92 5.79
CA LYS A 332 9.30 2.99 4.35
C LYS A 332 10.38 3.73 3.56
N MET A 333 10.43 3.49 2.25
CA MET A 333 11.27 4.27 1.34
C MET A 333 10.88 5.75 1.41
N GLY A 334 11.88 6.62 1.31
CA GLY A 334 11.66 8.07 1.46
C GLY A 334 11.61 8.56 2.91
N LYS A 335 11.35 7.70 3.91
CA LYS A 335 11.35 8.08 5.33
C LYS A 335 12.69 8.67 5.73
N ILE A 336 12.61 9.80 6.43
CA ILE A 336 13.78 10.47 7.03
C ILE A 336 13.80 10.14 8.51
N PHE A 337 14.95 9.74 9.01
CA PHE A 337 15.16 9.56 10.44
C PHE A 337 16.50 10.12 10.90
N ASN A 338 16.59 10.45 12.17
CA ASN A 338 17.82 10.89 12.80
C ASN A 338 18.52 9.71 13.48
N ASP A 339 19.82 9.60 13.26
CA ASP A 339 20.70 8.74 14.02
C ASP A 339 21.96 9.53 14.43
N LYS A 340 22.19 9.65 15.73
CA LYS A 340 23.35 10.36 16.31
C LYS A 340 23.59 11.77 15.73
N GLY A 341 22.50 12.51 15.52
CA GLY A 341 22.56 13.89 15.01
C GLY A 341 22.72 14.02 13.49
N ILE A 342 22.61 12.93 12.75
CA ILE A 342 22.64 12.88 11.29
C ILE A 342 21.29 12.43 10.77
N ASN A 343 20.72 13.13 9.79
CA ASN A 343 19.49 12.76 9.14
C ASN A 343 19.78 11.93 7.90
N TYR A 344 19.10 10.80 7.82
CA TYR A 344 19.21 9.84 6.72
C TYR A 344 17.84 9.68 6.05
N LYS A 345 17.84 9.59 4.71
CA LYS A 345 16.65 9.22 3.92
C LYS A 345 16.82 7.77 3.46
N ILE A 346 15.79 6.97 3.66
CA ILE A 346 15.76 5.58 3.18
C ILE A 346 15.53 5.62 1.66
N THR A 347 16.44 5.02 0.88
CA THR A 347 16.40 5.04 -0.59
C THR A 347 16.14 3.68 -1.21
N LYS A 348 16.30 2.60 -0.45
CA LYS A 348 15.92 1.24 -0.86
C LYS A 348 15.67 0.39 0.38
N LEU A 349 14.69 -0.48 0.30
CA LEU A 349 14.41 -1.54 1.27
C LEU A 349 14.37 -2.88 0.52
N THR A 350 14.92 -3.94 1.13
CA THR A 350 14.88 -5.31 0.60
C THR A 350 14.89 -6.25 1.78
N GLY A 351 13.77 -6.87 2.11
CA GLY A 351 13.58 -7.62 3.35
C GLY A 351 13.95 -6.75 4.56
N LYS A 352 14.71 -7.28 5.50
CA LYS A 352 15.21 -6.54 6.68
C LYS A 352 16.50 -5.73 6.42
N LYS A 353 16.83 -5.43 5.16
CA LYS A 353 18.00 -4.62 4.76
C LYS A 353 17.56 -3.36 4.04
N GLY A 354 18.34 -2.27 4.13
CA GLY A 354 18.02 -1.02 3.43
C GLY A 354 19.26 -0.21 3.05
N LYS A 355 19.06 0.72 2.11
CA LYS A 355 20.07 1.69 1.66
C LYS A 355 19.68 3.09 2.12
N LEU A 356 20.66 3.90 2.48
CA LEU A 356 20.47 5.25 2.98
C LEU A 356 21.24 6.27 2.15
N THR A 357 20.62 7.45 2.00
CA THR A 357 21.30 8.69 1.65
C THR A 357 21.40 9.57 2.89
N LEU A 358 22.61 10.00 3.25
CA LEU A 358 22.83 11.02 4.27
C LEU A 358 22.43 12.38 3.69
N ILE A 359 21.45 13.05 4.30
CA ILE A 359 20.84 14.26 3.73
C ILE A 359 21.16 15.54 4.51
N SER A 360 21.36 15.48 5.81
CA SER A 360 21.75 16.65 6.61
C SER A 360 22.35 16.29 7.96
N VAL A 361 23.00 17.25 8.61
CA VAL A 361 23.50 17.17 9.99
C VAL A 361 22.67 18.13 10.85
N LYS A 362 22.11 17.64 11.97
CA LYS A 362 21.25 18.44 12.87
C LYS A 362 22.04 19.55 13.56
N ASN A 363 23.14 19.21 14.21
CA ASN A 363 23.98 20.19 14.91
C ASN A 363 25.10 20.73 13.99
N LYS A 364 24.91 21.93 13.48
CA LYS A 364 25.89 22.62 12.60
C LYS A 364 27.16 23.11 13.32
N LYS A 365 27.16 23.14 14.65
CA LYS A 365 28.29 23.55 15.49
C LYS A 365 29.21 22.37 15.86
N THR A 366 28.89 21.14 15.42
CA THR A 366 29.65 19.94 15.75
C THR A 366 31.10 20.00 15.23
N LYS A 367 32.04 19.52 16.05
CA LYS A 367 33.47 19.46 15.68
C LYS A 367 33.87 18.11 15.06
N LYS A 368 33.08 17.05 15.29
CA LYS A 368 33.35 15.69 14.81
C LYS A 368 32.07 15.06 14.28
N ILE A 369 32.15 14.41 13.12
CA ILE A 369 31.06 13.63 12.54
C ILE A 369 31.61 12.25 12.18
N THR A 370 30.84 11.20 12.49
CA THR A 370 31.16 9.82 12.09
C THR A 370 30.00 9.26 11.31
N ILE A 371 30.25 8.84 10.07
CA ILE A 371 29.32 8.08 9.24
C ILE A 371 29.60 6.59 9.52
N PRO A 372 28.66 5.84 10.11
CA PRO A 372 28.90 4.46 10.53
C PRO A 372 29.00 3.50 9.34
N LYS A 373 29.46 2.27 9.59
CA LYS A 373 29.48 1.19 8.59
C LYS A 373 28.06 0.79 8.20
N GLU A 374 27.19 0.70 9.19
CA GLU A 374 25.78 0.34 9.09
C GLU A 374 25.00 0.97 10.23
N ILE A 375 23.69 1.06 10.08
CA ILE A 375 22.76 1.50 11.12
C ILE A 375 21.72 0.39 11.31
N LYS A 376 21.56 -0.07 12.55
CA LYS A 376 20.47 -0.97 12.94
C LYS A 376 19.38 -0.13 13.58
N LYS A 377 18.22 -0.05 12.95
CA LYS A 377 17.10 0.74 13.46
C LYS A 377 15.77 0.20 12.92
N TYR A 378 14.74 0.25 13.73
CA TYR A 378 13.40 -0.26 13.38
C TYR A 378 13.40 -1.73 12.90
N GLY A 379 14.30 -2.57 13.42
CA GLY A 379 14.45 -3.97 12.98
C GLY A 379 15.18 -4.16 11.65
N TYR A 380 15.64 -3.07 11.00
CA TYR A 380 16.38 -3.11 9.73
C TYR A 380 17.87 -2.89 9.93
N LYS A 381 18.65 -3.47 9.01
CA LYS A 381 20.08 -3.22 8.85
C LYS A 381 20.30 -2.33 7.62
N PHE A 382 20.67 -1.07 7.85
CA PHE A 382 20.88 -0.09 6.78
C PHE A 382 22.36 0.10 6.47
N ILE A 383 22.69 0.22 5.19
CA ILE A 383 24.00 0.67 4.69
C ILE A 383 23.88 2.04 4.06
N ILE A 384 24.90 2.89 4.25
CA ILE A 384 24.92 4.24 3.67
C ILE A 384 25.59 4.16 2.29
N THR A 385 24.82 4.43 1.24
CA THR A 385 25.29 4.34 -0.16
C THR A 385 25.52 5.69 -0.81
N GLN A 386 24.95 6.76 -0.27
CA GLN A 386 25.08 8.10 -0.82
C GLN A 386 25.23 9.16 0.27
N ILE A 387 25.93 10.23 -0.05
CA ILE A 387 25.97 11.49 0.71
C ILE A 387 25.40 12.57 -0.21
N GLY A 388 24.36 13.27 0.23
CA GLY A 388 23.69 14.33 -0.51
C GLY A 388 24.59 15.55 -0.75
N LYS A 389 24.14 16.48 -1.58
CA LYS A 389 24.81 17.78 -1.77
C LYS A 389 24.59 18.71 -0.58
N ASN A 390 25.55 19.58 -0.28
CA ASN A 390 25.48 20.62 0.75
C ASN A 390 25.27 20.12 2.21
N VAL A 391 25.43 18.83 2.48
CA VAL A 391 25.23 18.23 3.81
C VAL A 391 26.12 18.87 4.87
N PHE A 392 27.39 19.13 4.56
CA PHE A 392 28.40 19.66 5.49
C PHE A 392 28.68 21.16 5.30
N THR A 393 28.09 21.80 4.29
CA THR A 393 28.38 23.20 3.90
C THR A 393 28.17 24.20 5.05
N LYS A 394 27.16 23.96 5.89
CA LYS A 394 26.87 24.80 7.08
C LYS A 394 27.64 24.39 8.34
N CYS A 395 28.45 23.32 8.30
CA CYS A 395 29.20 22.82 9.46
C CYS A 395 30.57 23.52 9.60
N LYS A 396 30.59 24.85 9.78
CA LYS A 396 31.81 25.70 9.80
C LYS A 396 32.80 25.30 10.89
N LYS A 397 32.38 24.64 11.98
CA LYS A 397 33.25 24.22 13.10
C LYS A 397 33.76 22.79 12.98
N LEU A 398 33.44 22.07 11.88
CA LEU A 398 33.82 20.68 11.68
C LEU A 398 35.32 20.51 11.52
N LYS A 399 35.97 19.81 12.45
CA LYS A 399 37.39 19.51 12.46
C LYS A 399 37.74 18.12 11.93
N LYS A 400 36.81 17.15 12.08
CA LYS A 400 37.04 15.76 11.68
C LYS A 400 35.74 15.13 11.14
N LEU A 401 35.81 14.58 9.90
CA LEU A 401 34.80 13.71 9.33
C LEU A 401 35.38 12.30 9.20
N THR A 402 34.80 11.32 9.88
CA THR A 402 35.20 9.91 9.77
C THR A 402 34.12 9.13 9.01
N ILE A 403 34.47 8.52 7.88
CA ILE A 403 33.60 7.67 7.07
C ILE A 403 33.99 6.22 7.34
N LYS A 404 33.19 5.47 8.09
CA LYS A 404 33.40 4.02 8.33
C LYS A 404 32.68 3.15 7.28
N SER A 405 31.69 3.70 6.56
CA SER A 405 30.98 2.99 5.48
C SER A 405 31.93 2.64 4.34
N ARG A 406 31.80 1.44 3.77
CA ARG A 406 32.53 0.98 2.57
C ARG A 406 31.65 0.94 1.33
N THR A 407 30.36 1.30 1.45
CA THR A 407 29.32 1.10 0.44
C THR A 407 28.90 2.40 -0.28
N ILE A 408 29.57 3.52 0.00
CA ILE A 408 29.25 4.81 -0.64
C ILE A 408 29.66 4.77 -2.11
N THR A 409 28.70 5.06 -2.99
CA THR A 409 28.88 5.10 -4.45
C THR A 409 28.78 6.51 -5.01
N LYS A 410 28.09 7.43 -4.29
CA LYS A 410 27.90 8.82 -4.73
C LYS A 410 28.07 9.79 -3.56
N ILE A 411 28.83 10.87 -3.79
CA ILE A 411 28.96 12.00 -2.86
C ILE A 411 28.63 13.26 -3.66
N GLY A 412 27.58 13.98 -3.24
CA GLY A 412 27.21 15.26 -3.85
C GLY A 412 28.16 16.39 -3.44
N LYS A 413 28.11 17.51 -4.15
CA LYS A 413 28.94 18.68 -3.90
C LYS A 413 28.80 19.16 -2.44
N ASN A 414 29.91 19.18 -1.71
CA ASN A 414 29.97 19.60 -0.31
C ASN A 414 31.15 20.52 -0.05
N LYS A 415 30.96 21.59 0.72
CA LYS A 415 32.03 22.45 1.20
C LYS A 415 32.44 22.04 2.61
N PHE A 416 33.72 21.83 2.82
CA PHE A 416 34.34 21.51 4.10
C PHE A 416 35.20 22.67 4.60
N PRO A 417 35.31 22.88 5.93
CA PRO A 417 36.29 23.83 6.47
C PRO A 417 37.73 23.45 6.04
N LYS A 418 38.57 24.44 5.71
CA LYS A 418 39.94 24.21 5.23
C LYS A 418 40.78 23.27 6.12
N LYS A 419 40.55 23.29 7.43
CA LYS A 419 41.28 22.45 8.42
C LYS A 419 40.54 21.16 8.77
N CYS A 420 39.49 20.74 8.02
CA CYS A 420 38.73 19.52 8.30
C CYS A 420 39.48 18.27 7.84
N LYS A 421 39.92 17.42 8.77
CA LYS A 421 40.51 16.11 8.47
C LYS A 421 39.42 15.11 8.07
N ILE A 422 39.48 14.56 6.85
CA ILE A 422 38.57 13.50 6.38
C ILE A 422 39.30 12.16 6.49
N VAL A 423 38.73 11.23 7.25
CA VAL A 423 39.24 9.88 7.49
C VAL A 423 38.33 8.88 6.81
N VAL A 424 38.86 8.02 5.98
CA VAL A 424 38.15 7.00 5.21
C VAL A 424 38.80 5.63 5.40
N PRO A 425 38.08 4.51 5.20
CA PRO A 425 38.67 3.18 5.27
C PRO A 425 39.83 3.05 4.25
N GLN A 426 40.92 2.42 4.64
CA GLN A 426 42.12 2.31 3.78
C GLN A 426 41.78 1.68 2.42
N ALA A 427 41.01 0.59 2.39
CA ALA A 427 40.60 -0.06 1.15
C ALA A 427 39.73 0.83 0.22
N MET A 428 39.14 1.92 0.74
CA MET A 428 38.27 2.81 -0.02
C MET A 428 38.93 4.16 -0.32
N LYS A 429 40.17 4.36 0.10
CA LYS A 429 40.88 5.64 0.04
C LYS A 429 40.88 6.23 -1.37
N LYS A 430 41.36 5.48 -2.38
CA LYS A 430 41.40 5.91 -3.79
C LYS A 430 40.01 6.30 -4.32
N LYS A 431 39.01 5.46 -4.06
CA LYS A 431 37.60 5.67 -4.50
C LYS A 431 37.00 6.93 -3.85
N TYR A 432 37.09 7.08 -2.53
CA TYR A 432 36.43 8.17 -1.82
C TYR A 432 37.15 9.52 -2.02
N THR A 433 38.44 9.52 -2.17
CA THR A 433 39.17 10.74 -2.59
C THR A 433 38.69 11.27 -3.94
N ARG A 434 38.45 10.34 -4.92
CA ARG A 434 37.88 10.72 -6.22
C ARG A 434 36.44 11.23 -6.11
N LEU A 435 35.61 10.59 -5.31
CA LEU A 435 34.21 11.02 -5.09
C LEU A 435 34.12 12.37 -4.38
N LEU A 436 35.01 12.63 -3.41
CA LEU A 436 35.07 13.91 -2.67
C LEU A 436 35.61 15.06 -3.52
N LYS A 437 36.43 14.78 -4.55
CA LYS A 437 36.92 15.80 -5.52
C LYS A 437 35.89 16.12 -6.61
N LYS A 438 35.07 15.13 -7.01
CA LYS A 438 34.02 15.30 -8.04
C LYS A 438 32.70 15.91 -7.50
N GLY A 439 32.49 15.83 -6.22
CA GLY A 439 31.30 16.38 -5.52
C GLY A 439 31.65 17.69 -4.81
#